data_c37291c17db66252c6e711d57945ef1c
#
_entry.id   c37291c17db66252c6e711d57945ef1c
#
_cell.length_a   1.000
_cell.length_b   1.000
_cell.length_c   1.000
_cell.angle_alpha   90.00
_cell.angle_beta   90.00
_cell.angle_gamma   90.00
#
_symmetry.space_group_name_H-M   'P 1'
#
loop_
_entity.id
_entity.type
_entity.pdbx_description
1 polymer ?
#
loop_
_entity_poly.entity_id
_entity_poly.type
_entity_poly.pdbx_seq_one_letter_code
_entity_poly.pdbx_strand_id
1 'polypeptide(L)'
;TTIFLKGCPLRCYWCCNPESQTSSPQISRRVTRCLGAERCGKCIDICPRNCLSRNGNAVVWNPAACVNCRTCAAVCPSGCIEVIGKSVSAGEVMRMAARDALFYNYSSGGITLSGGEVLTQPRFAEAVCRLANREGIHVAIESCAYAEYDTLHRLAQYLDQAIIDVKHID
;
A
#
# COMPACT_ATOMS: atom_id res chain seq x y z
N THR A 1 -0.39 -12.83 -8.14
CA THR A 1 0.07 -11.46 -7.86
C THR A 1 -0.74 -10.86 -6.73
N THR A 2 -0.07 -10.29 -5.68
CA THR A 2 -0.77 -9.61 -4.59
C THR A 2 -0.78 -8.10 -4.83
N ILE A 3 -1.96 -7.50 -4.67
CA ILE A 3 -2.21 -6.06 -4.81
C ILE A 3 -2.52 -5.50 -3.43
N PHE A 4 -1.58 -4.72 -2.86
CA PHE A 4 -1.73 -4.14 -1.53
C PHE A 4 -2.44 -2.79 -1.60
N LEU A 5 -3.64 -2.71 -1.03
CA LEU A 5 -4.39 -1.46 -0.87
C LEU A 5 -3.99 -0.74 0.41
N LYS A 6 -4.18 0.57 0.42
CA LYS A 6 -3.99 1.40 1.62
C LYS A 6 -5.34 1.76 2.24
N GLY A 7 -5.32 1.94 3.55
CA GLY A 7 -6.49 2.18 4.38
C GLY A 7 -6.89 0.95 5.17
N CYS A 8 -6.91 1.07 6.50
CA CYS A 8 -7.42 0.05 7.40
C CYS A 8 -8.07 0.74 8.60
N PRO A 9 -9.27 0.34 9.02
CA PRO A 9 -9.92 0.92 10.19
C PRO A 9 -9.30 0.42 11.50
N LEU A 10 -8.59 -0.71 11.45
CA LEU A 10 -7.99 -1.35 12.60
C LEU A 10 -6.56 -0.83 12.87
N ARG A 11 -6.09 -1.05 14.11
CA ARG A 11 -4.76 -0.67 14.60
C ARG A 11 -4.13 -1.82 15.38
N CYS A 12 -4.10 -3.01 14.77
CA CYS A 12 -3.58 -4.22 15.40
C CYS A 12 -2.12 -4.04 15.80
N TYR A 13 -1.75 -4.43 17.02
CA TYR A 13 -0.38 -4.37 17.51
C TYR A 13 0.59 -5.26 16.68
N TRP A 14 0.08 -6.34 16.14
CA TRP A 14 0.82 -7.31 15.31
C TRP A 14 0.70 -7.06 13.81
N CYS A 15 0.29 -5.85 13.39
CA CYS A 15 0.08 -5.55 11.98
C CYS A 15 1.36 -5.75 11.17
N CYS A 16 1.32 -6.64 10.16
CA CYS A 16 2.46 -6.89 9.27
C CYS A 16 2.68 -5.75 8.26
N ASN A 17 1.63 -4.95 7.98
CA ASN A 17 1.66 -3.88 6.98
C ASN A 17 1.20 -2.53 7.60
N PRO A 18 1.89 -2.01 8.64
CA PRO A 18 1.45 -0.80 9.33
C PRO A 18 1.41 0.43 8.42
N GLU A 19 2.20 0.46 7.35
CA GLU A 19 2.17 1.49 6.32
C GLU A 19 0.85 1.50 5.53
N SER A 20 0.09 0.40 5.54
CA SER A 20 -1.22 0.30 4.90
C SER A 20 -2.37 0.83 5.75
N GLN A 21 -2.16 1.17 7.02
CA GLN A 21 -3.22 1.68 7.89
C GLN A 21 -3.76 3.04 7.43
N THR A 22 -2.89 3.90 6.90
CA THR A 22 -3.28 5.20 6.34
C THR A 22 -3.69 5.05 4.88
N SER A 23 -4.81 5.66 4.48
CA SER A 23 -5.32 5.58 3.10
C SER A 23 -4.51 6.42 2.11
N SER A 24 -3.91 7.52 2.56
CA SER A 24 -3.12 8.41 1.69
C SER A 24 -1.69 7.90 1.50
N PRO A 25 -1.04 8.22 0.36
CA PRO A 25 0.38 7.99 0.17
C PRO A 25 1.20 8.71 1.24
N GLN A 26 2.24 8.06 1.76
CA GLN A 26 3.08 8.60 2.84
C GLN A 26 4.56 8.31 2.59
N ILE A 27 5.43 9.07 3.23
CA ILE A 27 6.87 8.79 3.18
C ILE A 27 7.22 7.62 4.08
N SER A 28 8.17 6.82 3.63
CA SER A 28 8.86 5.79 4.41
C SER A 28 10.36 6.06 4.39
N ARG A 29 11.06 5.63 5.43
CA ARG A 29 12.52 5.81 5.54
C ARG A 29 13.22 4.50 5.85
N ARG A 30 14.15 4.14 4.99
CA ARG A 30 15.09 3.03 5.20
C ARG A 30 16.44 3.61 5.58
N VAL A 31 16.63 3.88 6.86
CA VAL A 31 17.81 4.62 7.39
C VAL A 31 19.13 3.99 6.97
N THR A 32 19.19 2.66 6.82
CA THR A 32 20.37 1.92 6.36
C THR A 32 20.82 2.30 4.95
N ARG A 33 19.96 2.90 4.13
CA ARG A 33 20.28 3.40 2.79
C ARG A 33 20.75 4.85 2.78
N CYS A 34 20.71 5.55 3.93
CA CYS A 34 21.05 6.95 3.98
C CYS A 34 22.55 7.17 3.76
N LEU A 35 22.90 8.08 2.87
CA LEU A 35 24.29 8.47 2.60
C LEU A 35 24.92 9.32 3.72
N GLY A 36 24.10 9.76 4.68
CA GLY A 36 24.48 10.67 5.74
C GLY A 36 24.35 12.15 5.37
N ALA A 37 24.21 12.98 6.41
CA ALA A 37 23.98 14.41 6.26
C ALA A 37 25.21 15.17 5.72
N GLU A 38 26.41 14.67 6.00
CA GLU A 38 27.67 15.28 5.52
C GLU A 38 27.87 15.05 4.02
N ARG A 39 27.51 13.87 3.51
CA ARG A 39 27.67 13.50 2.10
C ARG A 39 26.52 13.94 1.20
N CYS A 40 25.33 14.16 1.75
CA CYS A 40 24.13 14.41 0.97
C CYS A 40 23.32 15.59 1.52
N GLY A 41 22.53 15.40 2.59
CA GLY A 41 21.72 16.44 3.22
C GLY A 41 20.53 16.99 2.40
N LYS A 42 20.37 16.64 1.12
CA LYS A 42 19.37 17.20 0.19
C LYS A 42 17.93 17.22 0.72
N CYS A 43 17.54 16.17 1.47
CA CYS A 43 16.20 16.07 2.05
C CYS A 43 15.98 17.09 3.18
N ILE A 44 17.03 17.52 3.87
CA ILE A 44 17.00 18.55 4.91
C ILE A 44 16.74 19.90 4.25
N ASP A 45 17.54 20.23 3.22
CA ASP A 45 17.54 21.53 2.56
C ASP A 45 16.21 21.80 1.84
N ILE A 46 15.57 20.76 1.30
CA ILE A 46 14.29 20.89 0.56
C ILE A 46 13.05 20.86 1.45
N CYS A 47 13.17 20.53 2.73
CA CYS A 47 12.01 20.33 3.59
C CYS A 47 11.32 21.66 3.96
N PRO A 48 10.10 21.96 3.47
CA PRO A 48 9.45 23.26 3.72
C PRO A 48 8.99 23.44 5.17
N ARG A 49 9.00 22.35 5.96
CA ARG A 49 8.58 22.35 7.37
C ARG A 49 9.75 22.11 8.33
N ASN A 50 10.97 22.03 7.83
CA ASN A 50 12.19 21.78 8.61
C ASN A 50 12.05 20.54 9.55
N CYS A 51 11.26 19.55 9.15
CA CYS A 51 11.06 18.33 9.94
C CYS A 51 12.19 17.30 9.78
N LEU A 52 13.17 17.60 8.93
CA LEU A 52 14.41 16.83 8.79
C LEU A 52 15.57 17.73 9.24
N SER A 53 16.43 17.22 10.10
CA SER A 53 17.56 17.95 10.67
C SER A 53 18.83 17.11 10.71
N ARG A 54 19.99 17.76 10.94
CA ARG A 54 21.28 17.11 11.11
C ARG A 54 21.51 16.79 12.60
N ASN A 55 22.05 15.62 12.87
CA ASN A 55 22.64 15.27 14.15
C ASN A 55 23.94 14.52 13.86
N GLY A 56 25.06 15.23 13.82
CA GLY A 56 26.29 14.74 13.21
C GLY A 56 26.04 14.33 11.76
N ASN A 57 26.48 13.14 11.38
CA ASN A 57 26.22 12.59 10.04
C ASN A 57 24.81 12.00 9.87
N ALA A 58 24.04 11.85 10.94
CA ALA A 58 22.69 11.31 10.87
C ALA A 58 21.68 12.38 10.41
N VAL A 59 20.69 11.93 9.62
CA VAL A 59 19.49 12.72 9.32
C VAL A 59 18.39 12.30 10.31
N VAL A 60 17.94 13.21 11.15
CA VAL A 60 16.84 12.99 12.10
C VAL A 60 15.54 13.49 11.51
N TRP A 61 14.47 12.76 11.70
CA TRP A 61 13.14 13.10 11.24
C TRP A 61 12.17 13.29 12.41
N ASN A 62 11.49 14.43 12.42
CA ASN A 62 10.36 14.69 13.31
C ASN A 62 9.04 14.44 12.56
N PRO A 63 8.40 13.28 12.75
CA PRO A 63 7.16 12.95 12.05
C PRO A 63 5.98 13.85 12.45
N ALA A 64 5.96 14.40 13.67
CA ALA A 64 4.88 15.26 14.14
C ALA A 64 4.82 16.60 13.39
N ALA A 65 5.97 17.12 12.91
CA ALA A 65 6.05 18.31 12.11
C ALA A 65 5.83 18.07 10.61
N CYS A 66 5.80 16.79 10.18
CA CYS A 66 5.75 16.41 8.77
C CYS A 66 4.34 16.53 8.20
N VAL A 67 4.18 17.34 7.15
CA VAL A 67 2.92 17.48 6.40
C VAL A 67 2.81 16.51 5.21
N ASN A 68 3.71 15.56 5.11
CA ASN A 68 3.71 14.53 4.07
C ASN A 68 3.70 15.09 2.63
N CYS A 69 4.38 16.21 2.39
CA CYS A 69 4.47 16.83 1.04
C CYS A 69 5.31 16.03 0.04
N ARG A 70 6.09 15.06 0.52
CA ARG A 70 6.88 14.09 -0.28
C ARG A 70 8.05 14.67 -1.07
N THR A 71 8.34 15.96 -0.99
CA THR A 71 9.47 16.59 -1.71
C THR A 71 10.81 15.98 -1.37
N CYS A 72 11.02 15.56 -0.12
CA CYS A 72 12.24 14.88 0.32
C CYS A 72 12.47 13.52 -0.35
N ALA A 73 11.41 12.80 -0.70
CA ALA A 73 11.52 11.53 -1.44
C ALA A 73 11.97 11.76 -2.89
N ALA A 74 11.46 12.83 -3.53
CA ALA A 74 11.81 13.16 -4.92
C ALA A 74 13.31 13.49 -5.11
N VAL A 75 13.99 14.00 -4.06
CA VAL A 75 15.40 14.38 -4.12
C VAL A 75 16.34 13.35 -3.48
N CYS A 76 15.85 12.26 -2.94
CA CYS A 76 16.66 11.25 -2.25
C CYS A 76 17.38 10.32 -3.26
N PRO A 77 18.71 10.47 -3.48
CA PRO A 77 19.39 9.73 -4.53
C PRO A 77 19.59 8.25 -4.19
N SER A 78 19.57 7.89 -2.90
CA SER A 78 19.79 6.53 -2.43
C SER A 78 18.50 5.72 -2.24
N GLY A 79 17.32 6.35 -2.45
CA GLY A 79 16.03 5.73 -2.11
C GLY A 79 15.88 5.46 -0.61
N CYS A 80 16.63 6.16 0.25
CA CYS A 80 16.42 6.10 1.70
C CYS A 80 15.04 6.60 2.09
N ILE A 81 14.58 7.66 1.43
CA ILE A 81 13.23 8.20 1.58
C ILE A 81 12.47 7.87 0.31
N GLU A 82 11.38 7.15 0.45
CA GLU A 82 10.50 6.74 -0.65
C GLU A 82 9.04 7.02 -0.30
N VAL A 83 8.17 7.06 -1.30
CA VAL A 83 6.73 7.20 -1.12
C VAL A 83 6.08 5.83 -1.18
N ILE A 84 5.36 5.45 -0.13
CA ILE A 84 4.55 4.24 -0.11
C ILE A 84 3.11 4.60 -0.48
N GLY A 85 2.60 3.86 -1.46
CA GLY A 85 1.27 4.07 -2.03
C GLY A 85 1.26 5.14 -3.12
N LYS A 86 0.35 4.95 -4.04
CA LYS A 86 0.05 5.88 -5.14
C LYS A 86 -1.42 5.77 -5.51
N SER A 87 -1.99 6.83 -6.04
CA SER A 87 -3.32 6.78 -6.64
C SER A 87 -3.20 6.19 -8.04
N VAL A 88 -3.97 5.13 -8.30
CA VAL A 88 -4.00 4.45 -9.60
C VAL A 88 -5.45 4.08 -9.94
N SER A 89 -5.74 3.94 -11.21
CA SER A 89 -7.01 3.39 -11.67
C SER A 89 -7.00 1.84 -11.62
N ALA A 90 -8.19 1.24 -11.56
CA ALA A 90 -8.32 -0.21 -11.65
C ALA A 90 -7.73 -0.77 -12.96
N GLY A 91 -7.89 -0.05 -14.07
CA GLY A 91 -7.28 -0.44 -15.35
C GLY A 91 -5.75 -0.42 -15.34
N GLU A 92 -5.11 0.52 -14.62
CA GLU A 92 -3.65 0.51 -14.43
C GLU A 92 -3.18 -0.68 -13.62
N VAL A 93 -3.92 -1.03 -12.56
CA VAL A 93 -3.63 -2.22 -11.75
C VAL A 93 -3.73 -3.48 -12.61
N MET A 94 -4.80 -3.61 -13.39
CA MET A 94 -4.97 -4.79 -14.25
C MET A 94 -3.90 -4.89 -15.34
N ARG A 95 -3.48 -3.77 -15.94
CA ARG A 95 -2.34 -3.80 -16.89
C ARG A 95 -1.03 -4.26 -16.23
N MET A 96 -0.83 -3.97 -14.95
CA MET A 96 0.33 -4.50 -14.22
C MET A 96 0.16 -5.99 -13.92
N ALA A 97 -1.01 -6.42 -13.45
CA ALA A 97 -1.31 -7.81 -13.14
C ALA A 97 -1.26 -8.72 -14.38
N ALA A 98 -1.71 -8.23 -15.53
CA ALA A 98 -1.68 -8.97 -16.81
C ALA A 98 -0.26 -9.36 -17.27
N ARG A 99 0.80 -8.72 -16.76
CA ARG A 99 2.18 -9.14 -17.04
C ARG A 99 2.49 -10.54 -16.51
N ASP A 100 1.75 -10.98 -15.49
CA ASP A 100 1.92 -12.28 -14.87
C ASP A 100 0.95 -13.34 -15.44
N ALA A 101 0.22 -13.04 -16.52
CA ALA A 101 -0.81 -13.90 -17.10
C ALA A 101 -0.31 -15.32 -17.43
N LEU A 102 0.93 -15.45 -17.91
CA LEU A 102 1.53 -16.78 -18.17
C LEU A 102 1.62 -17.61 -16.88
N PHE A 103 1.99 -16.99 -15.76
CA PHE A 103 2.06 -17.70 -14.48
C PHE A 103 0.67 -18.10 -13.99
N TYR A 104 -0.35 -17.26 -14.20
CA TYR A 104 -1.73 -17.60 -13.84
C TYR A 104 -2.23 -18.83 -14.61
N ASN A 105 -1.96 -18.88 -15.90
CA ASN A 105 -2.37 -19.99 -16.76
C ASN A 105 -1.72 -21.34 -16.33
N TYR A 106 -0.45 -21.30 -15.93
CA TYR A 106 0.25 -22.53 -15.51
C TYR A 106 -0.10 -22.97 -14.09
N SER A 107 -0.39 -22.04 -13.18
CA SER A 107 -0.60 -22.33 -11.76
C SER A 107 -2.06 -22.37 -11.34
N SER A 108 -3.00 -22.08 -12.26
CA SER A 108 -4.41 -21.79 -11.94
C SER A 108 -4.53 -20.68 -10.88
N GLY A 109 -3.56 -19.78 -10.87
CA GLY A 109 -3.50 -18.66 -9.94
C GLY A 109 -4.17 -17.39 -10.49
N GLY A 110 -3.88 -16.27 -9.83
CA GLY A 110 -4.48 -15.00 -10.23
C GLY A 110 -4.01 -13.84 -9.38
N ILE A 111 -4.93 -12.96 -9.04
CA ILE A 111 -4.68 -11.82 -8.19
C ILE A 111 -5.28 -12.00 -6.80
N THR A 112 -4.60 -11.45 -5.80
CA THR A 112 -5.09 -11.33 -4.43
C THR A 112 -5.13 -9.87 -4.05
N LEU A 113 -6.29 -9.34 -3.68
CA LEU A 113 -6.39 -8.02 -3.05
C LEU A 113 -6.13 -8.15 -1.55
N SER A 114 -5.20 -7.37 -1.05
CA SER A 114 -4.73 -7.40 0.35
C SER A 114 -4.29 -6.00 0.79
N GLY A 115 -3.46 -5.89 1.82
CA GLY A 115 -2.78 -4.65 2.25
C GLY A 115 -3.27 -4.15 3.59
N GLY A 116 -4.07 -3.08 3.59
CA GLY A 116 -4.83 -2.63 4.76
C GLY A 116 -6.09 -3.47 4.92
N GLU A 117 -7.26 -2.85 4.72
CA GLU A 117 -8.53 -3.58 4.59
C GLU A 117 -9.12 -3.29 3.21
N VAL A 118 -9.32 -4.32 2.41
CA VAL A 118 -9.81 -4.22 1.03
C VAL A 118 -11.18 -3.52 0.98
N LEU A 119 -12.04 -3.81 1.96
CA LEU A 119 -13.39 -3.29 2.04
C LEU A 119 -13.46 -1.80 2.43
N THR A 120 -12.34 -1.15 2.73
CA THR A 120 -12.29 0.32 2.88
C THR A 120 -12.31 1.06 1.54
N GLN A 121 -12.00 0.35 0.45
CA GLN A 121 -12.02 0.88 -0.92
C GLN A 121 -12.97 0.04 -1.83
N PRO A 122 -14.25 -0.13 -1.47
CA PRO A 122 -15.09 -1.15 -2.07
C PRO A 122 -15.33 -0.94 -3.57
N ARG A 123 -15.51 0.31 -4.01
CA ARG A 123 -15.70 0.63 -5.44
C ARG A 123 -14.48 0.32 -6.28
N PHE A 124 -13.29 0.57 -5.72
CA PHE A 124 -12.04 0.26 -6.41
C PHE A 124 -11.81 -1.25 -6.46
N ALA A 125 -11.99 -1.94 -5.33
CA ALA A 125 -11.88 -3.39 -5.26
C ALA A 125 -12.84 -4.07 -6.25
N GLU A 126 -14.10 -3.69 -6.26
CA GLU A 126 -15.11 -4.20 -7.21
C GLU A 126 -14.67 -3.97 -8.66
N ALA A 127 -14.19 -2.77 -8.99
CA ALA A 127 -13.73 -2.47 -10.34
C ALA A 127 -12.55 -3.35 -10.78
N VAL A 128 -11.58 -3.61 -9.90
CA VAL A 128 -10.46 -4.51 -10.16
C VAL A 128 -10.95 -5.94 -10.37
N CYS A 129 -11.80 -6.45 -9.45
CA CYS A 129 -12.34 -7.82 -9.53
C CYS A 129 -13.13 -8.03 -10.84
N ARG A 130 -13.98 -7.08 -11.21
CA ARG A 130 -14.76 -7.15 -12.47
C ARG A 130 -13.87 -7.18 -13.71
N LEU A 131 -12.77 -6.42 -13.71
CA LEU A 131 -11.81 -6.45 -14.82
C LEU A 131 -11.08 -7.79 -14.87
N ALA A 132 -10.65 -8.31 -13.72
CA ALA A 132 -9.98 -9.62 -13.64
C ALA A 132 -10.89 -10.75 -14.13
N ASN A 133 -12.17 -10.78 -13.71
CA ASN A 133 -13.14 -11.78 -14.17
C ASN A 133 -13.35 -11.74 -15.70
N ARG A 134 -13.36 -10.54 -16.30
CA ARG A 134 -13.47 -10.41 -17.78
C ARG A 134 -12.30 -11.03 -18.52
N GLU A 135 -11.13 -11.05 -17.89
CA GLU A 135 -9.90 -11.64 -18.43
C GLU A 135 -9.70 -13.09 -18.00
N GLY A 136 -10.67 -13.69 -17.27
CA GLY A 136 -10.59 -15.05 -16.77
C GLY A 136 -9.53 -15.26 -15.69
N ILE A 137 -9.12 -14.19 -15.00
CA ILE A 137 -8.12 -14.23 -13.94
C ILE A 137 -8.81 -14.52 -12.61
N HIS A 138 -8.34 -15.55 -11.89
CA HIS A 138 -8.81 -15.92 -10.56
C HIS A 138 -8.59 -14.78 -9.55
N VAL A 139 -9.60 -14.50 -8.73
CA VAL A 139 -9.60 -13.39 -7.76
C VAL A 139 -9.76 -13.88 -6.34
N ALA A 140 -8.78 -13.57 -5.50
CA ALA A 140 -8.83 -13.76 -4.06
C ALA A 140 -8.82 -12.43 -3.30
N ILE A 141 -9.36 -12.42 -2.09
CA ILE A 141 -9.16 -11.35 -1.12
C ILE A 141 -8.59 -11.87 0.19
N GLU A 142 -7.77 -11.04 0.83
CA GLU A 142 -7.43 -11.14 2.25
C GLU A 142 -8.10 -9.97 2.98
N SER A 143 -8.99 -10.25 3.91
CA SER A 143 -9.83 -9.24 4.57
C SER A 143 -10.13 -9.65 6.01
N CYS A 144 -10.27 -8.68 6.91
CA CYS A 144 -10.85 -8.94 8.23
C CYS A 144 -12.38 -8.83 8.24
N ALA A 145 -12.99 -8.63 7.08
CA ALA A 145 -14.43 -8.49 6.88
C ALA A 145 -15.09 -7.36 7.71
N TYR A 146 -14.29 -6.36 8.14
CA TYR A 146 -14.80 -5.23 8.92
C TYR A 146 -15.43 -4.20 7.98
N ALA A 147 -16.64 -4.49 7.56
CA ALA A 147 -17.47 -3.65 6.68
C ALA A 147 -18.94 -4.01 6.81
N GLU A 148 -19.82 -3.16 6.27
CA GLU A 148 -21.24 -3.46 6.14
C GLU A 148 -21.45 -4.70 5.26
N TYR A 149 -22.43 -5.53 5.63
CA TYR A 149 -22.76 -6.77 4.93
C TYR A 149 -22.94 -6.58 3.42
N ASP A 150 -23.70 -5.55 3.02
CA ASP A 150 -23.97 -5.27 1.61
C ASP A 150 -22.70 -4.98 0.80
N THR A 151 -21.69 -4.40 1.44
CA THR A 151 -20.39 -4.13 0.81
C THR A 151 -19.65 -5.42 0.51
N LEU A 152 -19.58 -6.31 1.50
CA LEU A 152 -18.97 -7.63 1.33
C LEU A 152 -19.75 -8.47 0.34
N HIS A 153 -21.09 -8.48 0.45
CA HIS A 153 -21.97 -9.27 -0.44
C HIS A 153 -21.82 -8.87 -1.91
N ARG A 154 -21.75 -7.57 -2.22
CA ARG A 154 -21.49 -7.11 -3.59
C ARG A 154 -20.13 -7.54 -4.12
N LEU A 155 -19.09 -7.45 -3.29
CA LEU A 155 -17.75 -7.85 -3.73
C LEU A 155 -17.65 -9.37 -3.91
N ALA A 156 -18.30 -10.14 -3.04
CA ALA A 156 -18.28 -11.60 -3.04
C ALA A 156 -18.71 -12.23 -4.39
N GLN A 157 -19.56 -11.53 -5.15
CA GLN A 157 -20.01 -12.01 -6.47
C GLN A 157 -18.89 -12.09 -7.52
N TYR A 158 -17.74 -11.46 -7.26
CA TYR A 158 -16.60 -11.40 -8.17
C TYR A 158 -15.39 -12.18 -7.64
N LEU A 159 -15.53 -12.86 -6.50
CA LEU A 159 -14.44 -13.57 -5.84
C LEU A 159 -14.53 -15.08 -6.11
N ASP A 160 -13.37 -15.67 -6.37
CA ASP A 160 -13.21 -17.12 -6.37
C ASP A 160 -12.81 -17.62 -4.98
N GLN A 161 -12.13 -16.78 -4.18
CA GLN A 161 -11.67 -17.13 -2.85
C GLN A 161 -11.68 -15.93 -1.89
N ALA A 162 -12.04 -16.16 -0.64
CA ALA A 162 -11.87 -15.20 0.45
C ALA A 162 -11.07 -15.82 1.58
N ILE A 163 -10.00 -15.15 1.99
CA ILE A 163 -9.19 -15.48 3.17
C ILE A 163 -9.58 -14.49 4.25
N ILE A 164 -10.30 -14.97 5.25
CA ILE A 164 -10.83 -14.12 6.32
C ILE A 164 -9.95 -14.22 7.55
N ASP A 165 -9.47 -13.08 7.99
CA ASP A 165 -8.56 -12.93 9.11
C ASP A 165 -9.35 -12.47 10.36
N VAL A 166 -9.67 -13.41 11.23
CA VAL A 166 -10.43 -13.14 12.48
C VAL A 166 -9.54 -12.36 13.44
N LYS A 167 -9.84 -11.07 13.63
CA LYS A 167 -9.03 -10.17 14.47
C LYS A 167 -9.48 -10.15 15.93
N HIS A 168 -10.73 -10.47 16.19
CA HIS A 168 -11.34 -10.54 17.54
C HIS A 168 -12.49 -11.54 17.53
N ILE A 169 -12.81 -12.11 18.69
CA ILE A 169 -13.84 -13.13 18.84
C ILE A 169 -14.94 -12.76 19.85
N ASP A 170 -14.85 -11.57 20.47
CA ASP A 170 -15.85 -11.04 21.41
C ASP A 170 -16.76 -10.03 20.73
#